data_169285536255fa6d6debe9f6b149c7da
#
_entry.id   169285536255fa6d6debe9f6b149c7da
#
_cell.length_a   1.000
_cell.length_b   1.000
_cell.length_c   1.000
_cell.angle_alpha   90.00
_cell.angle_beta   90.00
_cell.angle_gamma   90.00
#
_symmetry.space_group_name_H-M   'P 1'
#
loop_
_entity.id
_entity.type
_entity.pdbx_description
1 polymer ?
#
loop_
_entity_poly.entity_id
_entity_poly.type
_entity_poly.pdbx_seq_one_letter_code
_entity_poly.pdbx_strand_id
1 'polypeptide(L)'
;KLLDKEAAETKIRTDSLTGIQTIMAAKRVKKKEYKNLVTIISSGTSIISTRMETVDFIDQLLKQQTFIKFNTAAFFPSGAYKIPAEKIAEAKTIFTPLVDSLLGFVKRFPNMKIVSSIVSTGYADGQGFGDGGELVTTLTANLGKTEASKEELNIELSRLRADDVAGVLVEIWKEKIERMNANSPMNTRFFKAGKGEEYPNKKIKDYQVEDERRRIVVIYWNALPDKK
;
A
#
# COMPACT_ATOMS: atom_id res chain seq x y z
N LYS A 1 -6.24 0.15 19.04
CA LYS A 1 -6.45 1.51 19.62
C LYS A 1 -7.36 2.39 18.75
N LEU A 2 -7.10 2.54 17.41
CA LEU A 2 -7.97 3.37 16.55
C LEU A 2 -9.35 2.72 16.35
N LEU A 3 -9.37 1.43 16.03
CA LEU A 3 -10.59 0.63 15.89
C LEU A 3 -11.40 0.60 17.18
N ASP A 4 -10.75 0.42 18.34
CA ASP A 4 -11.43 0.40 19.65
C ASP A 4 -12.10 1.74 19.95
N LYS A 5 -11.42 2.86 19.59
CA LYS A 5 -11.98 4.20 19.74
C LYS A 5 -13.19 4.43 18.85
N GLU A 6 -13.10 4.09 17.55
CA GLU A 6 -14.21 4.22 16.60
C GLU A 6 -15.40 3.34 16.98
N ALA A 7 -15.15 2.12 17.46
CA ALA A 7 -16.19 1.22 17.95
C ALA A 7 -16.91 1.79 19.20
N ALA A 8 -16.14 2.31 20.17
CA ALA A 8 -16.69 2.93 21.36
C ALA A 8 -17.55 4.16 21.05
N GLU A 9 -17.06 5.06 20.19
CA GLU A 9 -17.81 6.24 19.77
C GLU A 9 -19.08 5.88 18.99
N THR A 10 -19.02 4.85 18.15
CA THR A 10 -20.17 4.35 17.40
C THR A 10 -21.23 3.80 18.34
N LYS A 11 -20.83 3.03 19.37
CA LYS A 11 -21.73 2.51 20.40
C LYS A 11 -22.44 3.62 21.15
N ILE A 12 -21.73 4.63 21.65
CA ILE A 12 -22.30 5.78 22.37
C ILE A 12 -23.38 6.48 21.51
N ARG A 13 -23.11 6.69 20.21
CA ARG A 13 -24.07 7.31 19.29
C ARG A 13 -25.29 6.43 19.05
N THR A 14 -25.09 5.12 18.90
CA THR A 14 -26.20 4.16 18.73
C THR A 14 -27.12 4.15 19.95
N ASP A 15 -26.55 4.12 21.15
CA ASP A 15 -27.29 4.15 22.39
C ASP A 15 -28.10 5.47 22.54
N SER A 16 -27.48 6.60 22.17
CA SER A 16 -28.16 7.91 22.16
C SER A 16 -29.33 7.96 21.18
N LEU A 17 -29.19 7.42 19.97
CA LEU A 17 -30.26 7.37 18.97
C LEU A 17 -31.40 6.46 19.42
N THR A 18 -31.10 5.31 20.01
CA THR A 18 -32.09 4.39 20.58
C THR A 18 -32.88 5.07 21.72
N GLY A 19 -32.20 5.84 22.58
CA GLY A 19 -32.84 6.65 23.61
C GLY A 19 -33.83 7.66 23.03
N ILE A 20 -33.45 8.40 21.97
CA ILE A 20 -34.32 9.35 21.28
C ILE A 20 -35.52 8.66 20.65
N GLN A 21 -35.35 7.51 19.99
CA GLN A 21 -36.42 6.73 19.40
C GLN A 21 -37.44 6.30 20.46
N THR A 22 -36.96 5.84 21.61
CA THR A 22 -37.78 5.44 22.73
C THR A 22 -38.63 6.62 23.28
N ILE A 23 -38.03 7.80 23.41
CA ILE A 23 -38.70 9.04 23.82
C ILE A 23 -39.78 9.42 22.81
N MET A 24 -39.50 9.32 21.50
CA MET A 24 -40.48 9.59 20.44
C MET A 24 -41.67 8.66 20.49
N ALA A 25 -41.44 7.37 20.77
CA ALA A 25 -42.49 6.37 20.87
C ALA A 25 -43.37 6.58 22.10
N ALA A 26 -42.80 7.10 23.20
CA ALA A 26 -43.50 7.23 24.50
C ALA A 26 -44.28 8.56 24.71
N LYS A 27 -43.99 9.61 23.90
CA LYS A 27 -44.58 10.95 24.09
C LYS A 27 -45.31 11.43 22.83
N ARG A 28 -46.42 12.18 23.04
CA ARG A 28 -47.04 13.00 21.99
C ARG A 28 -46.16 14.23 21.70
N VAL A 29 -45.25 14.05 20.77
CA VAL A 29 -44.32 15.11 20.35
C VAL A 29 -45.01 16.08 19.39
N LYS A 30 -44.81 17.39 19.58
CA LYS A 30 -45.34 18.43 18.66
C LYS A 30 -44.74 18.23 17.24
N LYS A 31 -45.55 18.48 16.21
CA LYS A 31 -45.15 18.25 14.78
C LYS A 31 -43.79 18.85 14.41
N LYS A 32 -43.43 20.03 14.96
CA LYS A 32 -42.13 20.66 14.71
C LYS A 32 -40.97 19.91 15.36
N GLU A 33 -41.16 19.48 16.63
CA GLU A 33 -40.17 18.67 17.35
C GLU A 33 -39.96 17.31 16.70
N TYR A 34 -41.07 16.67 16.25
CA TYR A 34 -41.00 15.41 15.50
C TYR A 34 -40.13 15.51 14.28
N LYS A 35 -40.31 16.56 13.43
CA LYS A 35 -39.45 16.77 12.25
C LYS A 35 -37.97 16.92 12.61
N ASN A 36 -37.65 17.69 13.65
CA ASN A 36 -36.28 17.87 14.12
C ASN A 36 -35.68 16.55 14.61
N LEU A 37 -36.43 15.76 15.39
CA LEU A 37 -35.95 14.46 15.87
C LEU A 37 -35.73 13.47 14.72
N VAL A 38 -36.63 13.43 13.73
CA VAL A 38 -36.43 12.63 12.51
C VAL A 38 -35.16 13.01 11.78
N THR A 39 -34.86 14.31 11.64
CA THR A 39 -33.62 14.79 11.02
C THR A 39 -32.37 14.36 11.81
N ILE A 40 -32.41 14.47 13.15
CA ILE A 40 -31.31 14.05 14.03
C ILE A 40 -31.08 12.54 13.91
N ILE A 41 -32.15 11.73 13.94
CA ILE A 41 -32.05 10.28 13.79
C ILE A 41 -31.48 9.92 12.42
N SER A 42 -32.00 10.49 11.34
CA SER A 42 -31.54 10.24 9.98
C SER A 42 -30.05 10.57 9.82
N SER A 43 -29.65 11.76 10.28
CA SER A 43 -28.24 12.19 10.23
C SER A 43 -27.34 11.28 11.09
N GLY A 44 -27.79 10.96 12.30
CA GLY A 44 -27.07 10.07 13.21
C GLY A 44 -26.91 8.66 12.64
N THR A 45 -27.96 8.11 12.05
CA THR A 45 -27.92 6.79 11.40
C THR A 45 -26.93 6.79 10.21
N SER A 46 -26.95 7.83 9.38
CA SER A 46 -26.00 7.98 8.28
C SER A 46 -24.54 8.00 8.77
N ILE A 47 -24.25 8.76 9.84
CA ILE A 47 -22.91 8.82 10.44
C ILE A 47 -22.49 7.44 10.98
N ILE A 48 -23.37 6.73 11.64
CA ILE A 48 -23.07 5.39 12.17
C ILE A 48 -22.80 4.43 11.03
N SER A 49 -23.62 4.42 9.98
CA SER A 49 -23.42 3.55 8.81
C SER A 49 -22.05 3.78 8.18
N THR A 50 -21.67 5.05 7.97
CA THR A 50 -20.34 5.39 7.40
C THR A 50 -19.17 4.93 8.30
N ARG A 51 -19.34 5.04 9.63
CA ARG A 51 -18.32 4.57 10.57
C ARG A 51 -18.21 3.05 10.60
N MET A 52 -19.34 2.33 10.58
CA MET A 52 -19.34 0.87 10.50
C MET A 52 -18.67 0.38 9.22
N GLU A 53 -18.93 1.01 8.08
CA GLU A 53 -18.25 0.72 6.82
C GLU A 53 -16.73 0.96 6.92
N THR A 54 -16.32 2.03 7.60
CA THR A 54 -14.89 2.32 7.84
C THR A 54 -14.24 1.27 8.74
N VAL A 55 -14.92 0.82 9.78
CA VAL A 55 -14.42 -0.23 10.68
C VAL A 55 -14.29 -1.56 9.94
N ASP A 56 -15.29 -1.95 9.14
CA ASP A 56 -15.25 -3.15 8.31
C ASP A 56 -14.12 -3.09 7.30
N PHE A 57 -13.95 -1.94 6.63
CA PHE A 57 -12.84 -1.71 5.71
C PHE A 57 -11.48 -1.97 6.37
N ILE A 58 -11.23 -1.41 7.56
CA ILE A 58 -9.95 -1.57 8.27
C ILE A 58 -9.77 -3.02 8.74
N ASP A 59 -10.82 -3.65 9.26
CA ASP A 59 -10.77 -5.05 9.69
C ASP A 59 -10.45 -5.98 8.52
N GLN A 60 -11.10 -5.78 7.38
CA GLN A 60 -10.82 -6.56 6.18
C GLN A 60 -9.42 -6.29 5.63
N LEU A 61 -8.93 -5.04 5.67
CA LEU A 61 -7.56 -4.71 5.26
C LEU A 61 -6.51 -5.45 6.11
N LEU A 62 -6.72 -5.51 7.43
CA LEU A 62 -5.81 -6.20 8.34
C LEU A 62 -5.75 -7.72 8.11
N LYS A 63 -6.79 -8.30 7.50
CA LYS A 63 -6.86 -9.73 7.15
C LYS A 63 -6.24 -10.05 5.79
N GLN A 64 -5.88 -9.05 4.97
CA GLN A 64 -5.32 -9.27 3.64
C GLN A 64 -3.82 -9.56 3.69
N GLN A 65 -3.37 -10.45 2.81
CA GLN A 65 -1.95 -10.56 2.48
C GLN A 65 -1.60 -9.44 1.50
N THR A 66 -0.95 -8.40 1.99
CA THR A 66 -0.70 -7.17 1.23
C THR A 66 0.73 -7.06 0.71
N PHE A 67 1.54 -8.11 0.76
CA PHE A 67 2.94 -8.04 0.36
C PHE A 67 3.41 -9.26 -0.46
N ILE A 68 4.39 -9.01 -1.34
CA ILE A 68 5.16 -10.02 -2.07
C ILE A 68 6.64 -9.74 -1.87
N LYS A 69 7.43 -10.79 -1.71
CA LYS A 69 8.89 -10.74 -1.80
C LYS A 69 9.30 -11.18 -3.19
N PHE A 70 10.02 -10.34 -3.88
CA PHE A 70 10.54 -10.60 -5.21
C PHE A 70 12.05 -10.83 -5.16
N ASN A 71 12.48 -12.03 -5.56
CA ASN A 71 13.90 -12.36 -5.62
C ASN A 71 14.54 -11.65 -6.82
N THR A 72 15.33 -10.63 -6.56
CA THR A 72 15.98 -9.85 -7.62
C THR A 72 17.10 -10.62 -8.31
N ALA A 73 17.75 -11.57 -7.63
CA ALA A 73 18.83 -12.34 -8.22
C ALA A 73 18.38 -13.19 -9.43
N ALA A 74 17.10 -13.58 -9.49
CA ALA A 74 16.54 -14.30 -10.62
C ALA A 74 16.25 -13.42 -11.84
N PHE A 75 16.12 -12.09 -11.67
CA PHE A 75 15.68 -11.16 -12.70
C PHE A 75 16.71 -10.11 -13.06
N PHE A 76 17.60 -9.75 -12.13
CA PHE A 76 18.66 -8.79 -12.41
C PHE A 76 20.01 -9.53 -12.52
N PRO A 77 20.65 -9.51 -13.67
CA PRO A 77 22.02 -9.95 -13.78
C PRO A 77 22.94 -9.24 -12.77
N SER A 78 24.09 -9.81 -12.47
CA SER A 78 25.07 -9.14 -11.60
C SER A 78 25.38 -7.74 -12.10
N GLY A 79 25.35 -6.75 -11.21
CA GLY A 79 25.56 -5.36 -11.57
C GLY A 79 24.40 -4.68 -12.32
N ALA A 80 23.35 -5.38 -12.68
CA ALA A 80 22.19 -4.79 -13.35
C ALA A 80 21.12 -4.29 -12.37
N TYR A 81 20.39 -3.29 -12.83
CA TYR A 81 19.23 -2.71 -12.11
C TYR A 81 17.98 -2.59 -12.98
N LYS A 82 18.01 -3.18 -14.19
CA LYS A 82 16.86 -3.30 -15.09
C LYS A 82 16.52 -4.76 -15.31
N ILE A 83 15.25 -5.08 -15.31
CA ILE A 83 14.74 -6.40 -15.71
C ILE A 83 14.94 -6.53 -17.22
N PRO A 84 15.62 -7.59 -17.70
CA PRO A 84 15.77 -7.82 -19.12
C PRO A 84 14.42 -7.94 -19.83
N ALA A 85 14.33 -7.45 -21.08
CA ALA A 85 13.09 -7.40 -21.82
C ALA A 85 12.38 -8.76 -21.92
N GLU A 86 13.16 -9.84 -22.08
CA GLU A 86 12.69 -11.23 -22.17
C GLU A 86 12.09 -11.74 -20.84
N LYS A 87 12.40 -11.11 -19.70
CA LYS A 87 11.89 -11.48 -18.37
C LYS A 87 10.71 -10.63 -17.90
N ILE A 88 10.36 -9.57 -18.61
CA ILE A 88 9.26 -8.67 -18.22
C ILE A 88 7.92 -9.42 -18.16
N ALA A 89 7.65 -10.32 -19.10
CA ALA A 89 6.41 -11.12 -19.10
C ALA A 89 6.30 -12.01 -17.85
N GLU A 90 7.40 -12.63 -17.44
CA GLU A 90 7.48 -13.43 -16.22
C GLU A 90 7.27 -12.54 -14.98
N ALA A 91 7.92 -11.38 -14.89
CA ALA A 91 7.74 -10.41 -13.81
C ALA A 91 6.28 -9.94 -13.71
N LYS A 92 5.63 -9.64 -14.84
CA LYS A 92 4.20 -9.30 -14.88
C LYS A 92 3.33 -10.43 -14.31
N THR A 93 3.64 -11.67 -14.63
CA THR A 93 2.91 -12.84 -14.10
C THR A 93 3.01 -12.92 -12.58
N ILE A 94 4.19 -12.66 -12.01
CA ILE A 94 4.44 -12.67 -10.57
C ILE A 94 3.72 -11.51 -9.86
N PHE A 95 3.68 -10.32 -10.47
CA PHE A 95 3.14 -9.12 -9.82
C PHE A 95 1.63 -8.94 -10.00
N THR A 96 1.05 -9.52 -11.05
CA THR A 96 -0.39 -9.42 -11.33
C THR A 96 -1.27 -9.79 -10.13
N PRO A 97 -1.05 -10.88 -9.39
CA PRO A 97 -1.87 -11.23 -8.24
C PRO A 97 -1.89 -10.16 -7.13
N LEU A 98 -0.79 -9.42 -6.95
CA LEU A 98 -0.74 -8.33 -5.96
C LEU A 98 -1.66 -7.18 -6.39
N VAL A 99 -1.60 -6.79 -7.66
CA VAL A 99 -2.46 -5.74 -8.22
C VAL A 99 -3.92 -6.17 -8.19
N ASP A 100 -4.22 -7.42 -8.54
CA ASP A 100 -5.57 -7.98 -8.47
C ASP A 100 -6.11 -8.04 -7.04
N SER A 101 -5.25 -8.33 -6.06
CA SER A 101 -5.60 -8.30 -4.63
C SER A 101 -6.05 -6.91 -4.20
N LEU A 102 -5.30 -5.85 -4.57
CA LEU A 102 -5.66 -4.46 -4.28
C LEU A 102 -6.97 -4.08 -4.97
N LEU A 103 -7.10 -4.36 -6.27
CA LEU A 103 -8.31 -4.05 -7.03
C LEU A 103 -9.54 -4.80 -6.49
N GLY A 104 -9.39 -6.08 -6.17
CA GLY A 104 -10.43 -6.89 -5.56
C GLY A 104 -10.85 -6.40 -4.18
N PHE A 105 -9.89 -5.90 -3.40
CA PHE A 105 -10.18 -5.28 -2.11
C PHE A 105 -11.02 -4.01 -2.27
N VAL A 106 -10.59 -3.10 -3.14
CA VAL A 106 -11.28 -1.81 -3.36
C VAL A 106 -12.70 -2.00 -3.91
N LYS A 107 -12.91 -2.97 -4.80
CA LYS A 107 -14.25 -3.29 -5.34
C LYS A 107 -15.28 -3.66 -4.28
N ARG A 108 -14.88 -4.11 -3.10
CA ARG A 108 -15.80 -4.42 -1.99
C ARG A 108 -16.39 -3.17 -1.32
N PHE A 109 -15.79 -2.00 -1.57
CA PHE A 109 -16.17 -0.73 -0.95
C PHE A 109 -16.48 0.34 -2.02
N PRO A 110 -17.50 0.12 -2.88
CA PRO A 110 -17.77 0.95 -4.06
C PRO A 110 -18.18 2.39 -3.70
N ASN A 111 -18.72 2.61 -2.52
CA ASN A 111 -19.19 3.91 -2.04
C ASN A 111 -18.12 4.69 -1.27
N MET A 112 -16.97 4.08 -1.03
CA MET A 112 -15.88 4.68 -0.25
C MET A 112 -14.83 5.27 -1.18
N LYS A 113 -14.49 6.54 -0.96
CA LYS A 113 -13.30 7.13 -1.59
C LYS A 113 -12.05 6.55 -0.93
N ILE A 114 -11.18 5.96 -1.74
CA ILE A 114 -10.00 5.25 -1.25
C ILE A 114 -8.74 5.86 -1.86
N VAL A 115 -7.77 6.12 -1.01
CA VAL A 115 -6.38 6.38 -1.41
C VAL A 115 -5.59 5.12 -1.17
N SER A 116 -4.93 4.62 -2.19
CA SER A 116 -4.07 3.45 -2.09
C SER A 116 -2.63 3.77 -2.44
N SER A 117 -1.74 2.90 -2.01
CA SER A 117 -0.32 2.98 -2.35
C SER A 117 0.22 1.60 -2.65
N ILE A 118 1.06 1.51 -3.67
CA ILE A 118 1.93 0.35 -3.92
C ILE A 118 3.36 0.82 -3.66
N VAL A 119 4.06 0.10 -2.81
CA VAL A 119 5.42 0.46 -2.37
C VAL A 119 6.37 -0.65 -2.74
N SER A 120 7.41 -0.32 -3.49
CA SER A 120 8.52 -1.20 -3.83
C SER A 120 9.74 -0.78 -3.02
N THR A 121 10.27 -1.69 -2.20
CA THR A 121 11.45 -1.45 -1.36
C THR A 121 12.55 -2.44 -1.72
N GLY A 122 13.62 -1.95 -2.30
CA GLY A 122 14.78 -2.74 -2.71
C GLY A 122 15.79 -2.91 -1.58
N TYR A 123 16.44 -4.06 -1.57
CA TYR A 123 17.55 -4.40 -0.68
C TYR A 123 18.72 -4.92 -1.52
N ALA A 124 19.93 -4.75 -1.01
CA ALA A 124 21.18 -5.26 -1.59
C ALA A 124 21.91 -6.13 -0.57
N ASP A 125 22.76 -7.02 -1.07
CA ASP A 125 23.76 -7.68 -0.23
C ASP A 125 24.94 -6.74 0.05
N GLY A 126 25.90 -7.24 0.83
CA GLY A 126 27.12 -6.49 1.14
C GLY A 126 28.26 -6.71 0.15
N GLN A 127 27.96 -7.25 -1.04
CA GLN A 127 28.99 -7.43 -2.08
C GLN A 127 29.55 -6.07 -2.53
N GLY A 128 30.86 -5.99 -2.70
CA GLY A 128 31.52 -4.76 -3.14
C GLY A 128 31.30 -4.48 -4.61
N PHE A 129 31.61 -3.25 -4.99
CA PHE A 129 31.68 -2.84 -6.40
C PHE A 129 33.13 -2.94 -6.87
N GLY A 130 33.34 -3.36 -8.12
CA GLY A 130 34.68 -3.27 -8.75
C GLY A 130 35.05 -1.81 -8.98
N ASP A 131 36.33 -1.50 -8.78
CA ASP A 131 36.82 -0.13 -8.94
C ASP A 131 36.59 0.39 -10.37
N GLY A 132 36.00 1.58 -10.49
CA GLY A 132 35.85 2.30 -11.76
C GLY A 132 34.90 1.68 -12.78
N GLY A 133 34.08 0.73 -12.40
CA GLY A 133 33.10 0.10 -13.28
C GLY A 133 31.98 1.05 -13.73
N GLU A 134 31.42 0.80 -14.93
CA GLU A 134 30.31 1.57 -15.50
C GLU A 134 29.14 1.72 -14.51
N LEU A 135 28.85 0.65 -13.74
CA LEU A 135 27.82 0.68 -12.71
C LEU A 135 28.12 1.73 -11.63
N VAL A 136 29.34 1.76 -11.10
CA VAL A 136 29.76 2.74 -10.08
C VAL A 136 29.61 4.15 -10.61
N THR A 137 30.08 4.39 -11.84
CA THR A 137 29.97 5.70 -12.51
C THR A 137 28.51 6.13 -12.63
N THR A 138 27.62 5.21 -13.06
CA THR A 138 26.19 5.48 -13.21
C THR A 138 25.53 5.79 -11.86
N LEU A 139 25.79 4.96 -10.84
CA LEU A 139 25.20 5.15 -9.50
C LEU A 139 25.68 6.46 -8.86
N THR A 140 26.98 6.78 -8.99
CA THR A 140 27.56 8.01 -8.45
C THR A 140 26.97 9.25 -9.14
N ALA A 141 26.80 9.20 -10.47
CA ALA A 141 26.15 10.26 -11.23
C ALA A 141 24.69 10.47 -10.81
N ASN A 142 23.92 9.38 -10.59
CA ASN A 142 22.56 9.47 -10.12
C ASN A 142 22.43 10.09 -8.72
N LEU A 143 23.44 9.90 -7.88
CA LEU A 143 23.52 10.54 -6.57
C LEU A 143 23.92 12.03 -6.65
N GLY A 144 24.33 12.52 -7.84
CA GLY A 144 24.82 13.88 -8.04
C GLY A 144 26.18 14.13 -7.34
N LYS A 145 26.99 13.08 -7.22
CA LYS A 145 28.31 13.11 -6.53
C LYS A 145 29.44 12.85 -7.50
N THR A 146 30.67 13.20 -7.09
CA THR A 146 31.91 12.81 -7.76
C THR A 146 32.43 11.48 -7.22
N GLU A 147 32.20 11.22 -5.94
CA GLU A 147 32.54 9.97 -5.24
C GLU A 147 31.40 9.57 -4.33
N ALA A 148 31.16 8.29 -4.17
CA ALA A 148 30.13 7.75 -3.29
C ALA A 148 30.67 6.57 -2.49
N SER A 149 30.25 6.45 -1.23
CA SER A 149 30.59 5.31 -0.39
C SER A 149 29.89 4.03 -0.89
N LYS A 150 30.42 2.87 -0.50
CA LYS A 150 29.79 1.57 -0.79
C LYS A 150 28.33 1.52 -0.35
N GLU A 151 28.04 2.05 0.85
CA GLU A 151 26.69 2.09 1.42
C GLU A 151 25.76 2.94 0.54
N GLU A 152 26.21 4.10 0.08
CA GLU A 152 25.44 4.98 -0.81
C GLU A 152 25.17 4.31 -2.15
N LEU A 153 26.18 3.64 -2.72
CA LEU A 153 26.04 2.90 -3.97
C LEU A 153 25.03 1.76 -3.82
N ASN A 154 25.04 1.01 -2.71
CA ASN A 154 24.08 -0.06 -2.46
C ASN A 154 22.67 0.47 -2.23
N ILE A 155 22.51 1.61 -1.56
CA ILE A 155 21.22 2.28 -1.42
C ILE A 155 20.68 2.67 -2.82
N GLU A 156 21.50 3.30 -3.64
CA GLU A 156 21.08 3.72 -4.98
C GLU A 156 20.80 2.53 -5.92
N LEU A 157 21.63 1.49 -5.91
CA LEU A 157 21.39 0.25 -6.68
C LEU A 157 20.07 -0.40 -6.29
N SER A 158 19.83 -0.54 -5.00
CA SER A 158 18.58 -1.11 -4.51
C SER A 158 17.35 -0.23 -4.82
N ARG A 159 17.51 1.10 -4.82
CA ARG A 159 16.49 2.06 -5.25
C ARG A 159 16.16 1.92 -6.73
N LEU A 160 17.15 1.81 -7.60
CA LEU A 160 16.96 1.63 -9.04
C LEU A 160 16.25 0.32 -9.36
N ARG A 161 16.59 -0.79 -8.68
CA ARG A 161 15.87 -2.06 -8.80
C ARG A 161 14.41 -1.95 -8.37
N ALA A 162 14.16 -1.26 -7.26
CA ALA A 162 12.80 -0.98 -6.81
C ALA A 162 12.02 -0.09 -7.78
N ASP A 163 12.69 0.86 -8.45
CA ASP A 163 12.12 1.73 -9.46
C ASP A 163 11.71 0.95 -10.71
N ASP A 164 12.56 0.06 -11.20
CA ASP A 164 12.28 -0.76 -12.37
C ASP A 164 11.10 -1.72 -12.10
N VAL A 165 11.08 -2.37 -10.94
CA VAL A 165 9.93 -3.17 -10.48
C VAL A 165 8.66 -2.32 -10.38
N ALA A 166 8.74 -1.11 -9.85
CA ALA A 166 7.60 -0.20 -9.79
C ALA A 166 7.09 0.18 -11.19
N GLY A 167 7.98 0.33 -12.17
CA GLY A 167 7.63 0.53 -13.58
C GLY A 167 6.72 -0.58 -14.10
N VAL A 168 7.10 -1.83 -13.90
CA VAL A 168 6.28 -3.01 -14.30
C VAL A 168 4.93 -3.01 -13.57
N LEU A 169 4.89 -2.68 -12.29
CA LEU A 169 3.63 -2.59 -11.52
C LEU A 169 2.72 -1.48 -12.06
N VAL A 170 3.28 -0.33 -12.46
CA VAL A 170 2.52 0.77 -13.08
C VAL A 170 1.89 0.32 -14.40
N GLU A 171 2.63 -0.42 -15.23
CA GLU A 171 2.10 -0.96 -16.49
C GLU A 171 0.92 -1.92 -16.23
N ILE A 172 1.09 -2.90 -15.33
CA ILE A 172 0.00 -3.83 -14.96
C ILE A 172 -1.21 -3.05 -14.45
N TRP A 173 -0.97 -2.05 -13.59
CA TRP A 173 -2.02 -1.21 -13.05
C TRP A 173 -2.81 -0.49 -14.14
N LYS A 174 -2.11 0.18 -15.07
CA LYS A 174 -2.73 0.87 -16.21
C LYS A 174 -3.56 -0.08 -17.06
N GLU A 175 -3.01 -1.22 -17.47
CA GLU A 175 -3.70 -2.24 -18.24
C GLU A 175 -5.01 -2.72 -17.56
N LYS A 176 -4.98 -2.91 -16.23
CA LYS A 176 -6.14 -3.36 -15.45
C LYS A 176 -7.21 -2.27 -15.32
N ILE A 177 -6.81 -1.03 -15.06
CA ILE A 177 -7.73 0.11 -14.90
C ILE A 177 -8.42 0.42 -16.26
N GLU A 178 -7.69 0.42 -17.36
CA GLU A 178 -8.25 0.61 -18.69
C GLU A 178 -9.34 -0.43 -19.02
N ARG A 179 -9.07 -1.71 -18.73
CA ARG A 179 -10.04 -2.80 -18.91
C ARG A 179 -11.29 -2.68 -18.03
N MET A 180 -11.18 -1.96 -16.93
CA MET A 180 -12.29 -1.79 -15.98
C MET A 180 -13.26 -0.66 -16.37
N ASN A 181 -13.04 0.09 -17.47
CA ASN A 181 -13.77 1.30 -17.82
C ASN A 181 -13.93 2.25 -16.62
N ALA A 182 -12.85 2.45 -15.91
CA ALA A 182 -12.94 2.89 -14.53
C ALA A 182 -13.09 4.39 -14.36
N ASN A 183 -14.29 4.82 -14.05
CA ASN A 183 -14.50 5.88 -13.07
C ASN A 183 -14.16 5.33 -11.67
N SER A 184 -12.93 4.82 -11.48
CA SER A 184 -12.55 4.27 -10.19
C SER A 184 -12.37 5.41 -9.19
N PRO A 185 -13.05 5.39 -8.04
CA PRO A 185 -12.87 6.39 -6.98
C PRO A 185 -11.50 6.27 -6.28
N MET A 186 -10.58 5.52 -6.87
CA MET A 186 -9.30 5.18 -6.27
C MET A 186 -8.14 6.00 -6.84
N ASN A 187 -7.46 6.74 -5.96
CA ASN A 187 -6.20 7.39 -6.25
C ASN A 187 -5.05 6.49 -5.77
N THR A 188 -4.33 5.86 -6.71
CA THR A 188 -3.20 4.99 -6.39
C THR A 188 -1.88 5.69 -6.61
N ARG A 189 -1.03 5.67 -5.58
CA ARG A 189 0.33 6.23 -5.62
C ARG A 189 1.35 5.10 -5.61
N PHE A 190 2.43 5.28 -6.37
CA PHE A 190 3.54 4.34 -6.42
C PHE A 190 4.75 4.96 -5.72
N PHE A 191 5.28 4.24 -4.74
CA PHE A 191 6.47 4.65 -3.99
C PHE A 191 7.58 3.64 -4.20
N LYS A 192 8.79 4.13 -4.19
CA LYS A 192 10.02 3.35 -4.36
C LYS A 192 11.06 3.80 -3.35
N ALA A 193 11.76 2.85 -2.76
CA ALA A 193 12.83 3.11 -1.81
C ALA A 193 13.96 2.09 -1.95
N GLY A 194 15.19 2.54 -1.77
CA GLY A 194 16.35 1.68 -1.61
C GLY A 194 16.73 1.62 -0.13
N LYS A 195 17.06 0.43 0.34
CA LYS A 195 17.49 0.15 1.72
C LYS A 195 18.95 -0.30 1.79
N GLY A 196 19.61 -0.42 0.63
CA GLY A 196 20.98 -0.87 0.58
C GLY A 196 21.17 -2.18 1.32
N GLU A 197 22.16 -2.22 2.20
CA GLU A 197 22.55 -3.39 2.96
C GLU A 197 21.70 -3.67 4.21
N GLU A 198 20.59 -2.94 4.46
CA GLU A 198 19.68 -3.27 5.57
C GLU A 198 19.14 -4.71 5.41
N TYR A 199 18.85 -5.36 6.52
CA TYR A 199 18.29 -6.70 6.49
C TYR A 199 16.80 -6.68 6.13
N PRO A 200 16.41 -7.38 5.06
CA PRO A 200 14.98 -7.45 4.65
C PRO A 200 14.08 -8.06 5.73
N ASN A 201 14.64 -8.94 6.55
CA ASN A 201 13.95 -9.53 7.69
C ASN A 201 14.86 -9.51 8.93
N LYS A 202 14.58 -8.62 9.85
CA LYS A 202 15.36 -8.45 11.10
C LYS A 202 15.31 -9.66 12.05
N LYS A 203 14.40 -10.60 11.82
CA LYS A 203 14.31 -11.84 12.61
C LYS A 203 15.34 -12.90 12.17
N ILE A 204 15.82 -12.81 10.94
CA ILE A 204 16.87 -13.70 10.43
C ILE A 204 18.21 -13.15 10.92
N LYS A 205 18.95 -13.98 11.67
CA LYS A 205 20.21 -13.58 12.31
C LYS A 205 21.47 -14.11 11.61
N ASP A 206 21.30 -15.02 10.67
CA ASP A 206 22.37 -15.74 9.98
C ASP A 206 22.67 -15.23 8.56
N TYR A 207 22.24 -14.02 8.23
CA TYR A 207 22.59 -13.41 6.96
C TYR A 207 24.09 -13.27 6.78
N GLN A 208 24.59 -13.83 5.68
CA GLN A 208 25.96 -13.62 5.24
C GLN A 208 26.09 -12.31 4.46
N VAL A 209 27.33 -11.83 4.26
CA VAL A 209 27.58 -10.57 3.55
C VAL A 209 27.04 -10.63 2.13
N GLU A 210 27.25 -11.72 1.42
CA GLU A 210 26.84 -11.97 0.02
C GLU A 210 25.55 -12.79 -0.10
N ASP A 211 24.71 -12.79 0.92
CA ASP A 211 23.53 -13.63 0.98
C ASP A 211 22.49 -13.21 -0.06
N GLU A 212 22.15 -14.11 -0.97
CA GLU A 212 21.13 -13.87 -2.00
C GLU A 212 19.75 -13.51 -1.42
N ARG A 213 19.44 -13.99 -0.23
CA ARG A 213 18.19 -13.64 0.49
C ARG A 213 18.11 -12.16 0.82
N ARG A 214 19.22 -11.41 0.74
CA ARG A 214 19.28 -9.96 0.89
C ARG A 214 18.99 -9.22 -0.43
N ARG A 215 19.23 -9.85 -1.59
CA ARG A 215 18.99 -9.28 -2.92
C ARG A 215 17.51 -9.45 -3.31
N ILE A 216 16.63 -8.67 -2.71
CA ILE A 216 15.19 -8.75 -2.95
C ILE A 216 14.57 -7.36 -3.12
N VAL A 217 13.41 -7.32 -3.77
CA VAL A 217 12.46 -6.22 -3.67
C VAL A 217 11.24 -6.70 -2.92
N VAL A 218 10.90 -6.01 -1.84
CA VAL A 218 9.65 -6.22 -1.11
C VAL A 218 8.61 -5.26 -1.68
N ILE A 219 7.51 -5.81 -2.16
CA ILE A 219 6.40 -5.06 -2.72
C ILE A 219 5.21 -5.25 -1.80
N TYR A 220 4.59 -4.16 -1.40
CA TYR A 220 3.35 -4.21 -0.64
C TYR A 220 2.39 -3.10 -1.07
N TRP A 221 1.12 -3.32 -0.84
CA TRP A 221 0.11 -2.30 -1.01
C TRP A 221 -0.59 -1.98 0.30
N ASN A 222 -1.12 -0.79 0.39
CA ASN A 222 -2.08 -0.40 1.41
C ASN A 222 -3.22 0.40 0.80
N ALA A 223 -4.30 0.53 1.53
CA ALA A 223 -5.44 1.34 1.17
C ALA A 223 -5.99 2.03 2.42
N LEU A 224 -6.41 3.28 2.29
CA LEU A 224 -6.98 4.04 3.39
C LEU A 224 -8.23 4.79 2.88
N PRO A 225 -9.26 4.96 3.71
CA PRO A 225 -10.36 5.85 3.37
C PRO A 225 -9.85 7.28 3.19
N ASP A 226 -10.26 7.94 2.10
CA ASP A 226 -9.97 9.36 1.88
C ASP A 226 -10.86 10.19 2.83
N LYS A 227 -10.23 10.86 3.78
CA LYS A 227 -10.91 11.66 4.83
C LYS A 227 -11.11 13.11 4.40
N LYS A 228 -11.33 13.37 3.11
CA LYS A 228 -11.70 14.73 2.70
C LYS A 228 -13.17 15.03 2.89
#